data_96c1622846db1b5c9115a11d963bf76d
#
_entry.id   96c1622846db1b5c9115a11d963bf76d
#
_cell.length_a   1.000
_cell.length_b   1.000
_cell.length_c   1.000
_cell.angle_alpha   90.00
_cell.angle_beta   90.00
_cell.angle_gamma   90.00
#
_symmetry.space_group_name_H-M   'P 1'
#
loop_
_entity.id
_entity.type
_entity.pdbx_description
1 polymer ?
#
loop_
_entity_poly.entity_id
_entity_poly.type
_entity_poly.pdbx_seq_one_letter_code
_entity_poly.pdbx_strand_id
1 'polypeptide(L)'
;MDFAMHGMCVFSTGERAGYPMFYRNAEKKLAREQRKLSRCEKGSRNYQKQKKKVALYHEKIKNQRKDFQHKLSHSLAEDYDAVCVEDLNLKGIAGGLHFGKGIQDNGYGQFLSMLGYKLEERGKYLIKVDRYFASSKICSVCG
;
A
#
# COMPACT_ATOMS: atom_id res chain seq x y z
N MET A 1 -11.99 3.62 -9.11
CA MET A 1 -11.16 2.67 -8.33
C MET A 1 -11.21 3.09 -6.88
N ASP A 2 -11.64 2.20 -6.00
CA ASP A 2 -11.83 2.46 -4.57
C ASP A 2 -10.78 1.75 -3.73
N PHE A 3 -10.41 2.35 -2.61
CA PHE A 3 -9.45 1.75 -1.68
C PHE A 3 -10.03 0.51 -1.00
N ALA A 4 -9.27 -0.58 -0.94
CA ALA A 4 -9.67 -1.80 -0.24
C ALA A 4 -8.76 -2.09 0.96
N MET A 5 -9.32 -2.16 2.16
CA MET A 5 -8.57 -2.43 3.40
C MET A 5 -7.90 -3.81 3.43
N HIS A 6 -8.52 -4.82 2.83
CA HIS A 6 -8.01 -6.19 2.74
C HIS A 6 -7.37 -6.51 1.39
N GLY A 7 -7.06 -5.48 0.62
CA GLY A 7 -6.42 -5.56 -0.69
C GLY A 7 -5.67 -4.27 -1.01
N MET A 8 -5.52 -3.94 -2.27
CA MET A 8 -5.02 -2.65 -2.72
C MET A 8 -6.20 -1.75 -3.13
N CYS A 9 -7.02 -2.20 -4.06
CA CYS A 9 -8.17 -1.47 -4.56
C CYS A 9 -9.22 -2.40 -5.18
N VAL A 10 -10.42 -1.86 -5.39
CA VAL A 10 -11.51 -2.44 -6.16
C VAL A 10 -11.72 -1.59 -7.40
N PHE A 11 -11.82 -2.22 -8.56
CA PHE A 11 -12.08 -1.55 -9.83
C PHE A 11 -13.57 -1.39 -10.08
N SER A 12 -13.94 -0.50 -11.01
CA SER A 12 -15.34 -0.32 -11.46
C SER A 12 -15.93 -1.58 -12.13
N THR A 13 -15.07 -2.47 -12.61
CA THR A 13 -15.45 -3.80 -13.12
C THR A 13 -15.89 -4.79 -12.03
N GLY A 14 -15.72 -4.44 -10.74
CA GLY A 14 -15.93 -5.34 -9.61
C GLY A 14 -14.72 -6.21 -9.28
N GLU A 15 -13.71 -6.23 -10.12
CA GLU A 15 -12.45 -6.94 -9.85
C GLU A 15 -11.69 -6.30 -8.69
N ARG A 16 -10.91 -7.11 -7.98
CA ARG A 16 -10.09 -6.65 -6.85
C ARG A 16 -8.62 -6.86 -7.13
N ALA A 17 -7.83 -5.81 -7.00
CA ALA A 17 -6.39 -5.95 -6.90
C ALA A 17 -6.04 -6.47 -5.50
N GLY A 18 -5.77 -7.77 -5.41
CA GLY A 18 -5.31 -8.40 -4.17
C GLY A 18 -3.95 -7.87 -3.77
N TYR A 19 -3.72 -7.67 -2.47
CA TYR A 19 -2.41 -7.32 -1.92
C TYR A 19 -1.89 -8.46 -1.05
N PRO A 20 -0.67 -9.00 -1.29
CA PRO A 20 -0.16 -10.20 -0.61
C PRO A 20 0.19 -10.03 0.87
N MET A 21 -0.10 -8.88 1.49
CA MET A 21 0.12 -8.59 2.92
C MET A 21 1.55 -8.91 3.38
N PHE A 22 2.54 -8.42 2.68
CA PHE A 22 3.96 -8.75 2.86
C PHE A 22 4.46 -8.56 4.29
N TYR A 23 4.04 -7.47 4.96
CA TYR A 23 4.41 -7.24 6.36
C TYR A 23 3.76 -8.27 7.28
N ARG A 24 2.44 -8.50 7.17
CA ARG A 24 1.72 -9.46 8.02
C ARG A 24 2.28 -10.87 7.90
N ASN A 25 2.65 -11.29 6.70
CA ASN A 25 3.27 -12.60 6.45
C ASN A 25 4.67 -12.71 7.08
N ALA A 26 5.40 -11.61 7.19
CA ALA A 26 6.73 -11.56 7.80
C ALA A 26 6.70 -11.22 9.30
N GLU A 27 5.59 -10.70 9.85
CA GLU A 27 5.49 -10.12 11.21
C GLU A 27 5.99 -11.06 12.30
N LYS A 28 5.57 -12.31 12.30
CA LYS A 28 6.02 -13.30 13.31
C LYS A 28 7.53 -13.54 13.28
N LYS A 29 8.11 -13.65 12.07
CA LYS A 29 9.56 -13.84 11.88
C LYS A 29 10.32 -12.58 12.30
N LEU A 30 9.87 -11.42 11.87
CA LEU A 30 10.45 -10.12 12.20
C LEU A 30 10.44 -9.89 13.72
N ALA A 31 9.32 -10.08 14.38
CA ALA A 31 9.19 -9.94 15.84
C ALA A 31 10.14 -10.88 16.61
N ARG A 32 10.33 -12.12 16.11
CA ARG A 32 11.32 -13.05 16.70
C ARG A 32 12.74 -12.51 16.58
N GLU A 33 13.12 -12.00 15.43
CA GLU A 33 14.48 -11.47 15.22
C GLU A 33 14.70 -10.15 15.97
N GLN A 34 13.67 -9.31 16.11
CA GLN A 34 13.71 -8.10 16.94
C GLN A 34 13.88 -8.44 18.43
N ARG A 35 13.17 -9.46 18.94
CA ARG A 35 13.36 -9.94 20.33
C ARG A 35 14.77 -10.47 20.58
N LYS A 36 15.38 -11.16 19.60
CA LYS A 36 16.79 -11.56 19.69
C LYS A 36 17.72 -10.33 19.74
N LEU A 37 17.46 -9.33 18.90
CA LEU A 37 18.23 -8.09 18.88
C LEU A 37 18.17 -7.36 20.23
N SER A 38 17.00 -7.28 20.85
CA SER A 38 16.83 -6.61 22.16
C SER A 38 17.57 -7.29 23.31
N ARG A 39 17.90 -8.59 23.16
CA ARG A 39 18.67 -9.37 24.15
C ARG A 39 20.19 -9.31 23.92
N CYS A 40 20.65 -8.78 22.78
CA CYS A 40 22.06 -8.63 22.51
C CYS A 40 22.63 -7.40 23.24
N GLU A 41 23.85 -7.52 23.74
CA GLU A 41 24.59 -6.38 24.29
C GLU A 41 24.85 -5.35 23.18
N LYS A 42 24.43 -4.10 23.44
CA LYS A 42 24.57 -2.99 22.48
C LYS A 42 26.04 -2.76 22.13
N GLY A 43 26.36 -2.65 20.87
CA GLY A 43 27.72 -2.45 20.37
C GLY A 43 28.51 -3.75 20.11
N SER A 44 28.07 -4.89 20.65
CA SER A 44 28.75 -6.17 20.42
C SER A 44 28.67 -6.62 18.95
N ARG A 45 29.61 -7.50 18.54
CA ARG A 45 29.55 -8.11 17.19
C ARG A 45 28.26 -8.86 16.93
N ASN A 46 27.69 -9.52 17.94
CA ASN A 46 26.42 -10.21 17.83
C ASN A 46 25.27 -9.24 17.64
N TYR A 47 25.28 -8.10 18.34
CA TYR A 47 24.30 -7.03 18.12
C TYR A 47 24.34 -6.53 16.67
N GLN A 48 25.53 -6.24 16.13
CA GLN A 48 25.66 -5.76 14.74
C GLN A 48 25.16 -6.79 13.72
N LYS A 49 25.51 -8.07 13.89
CA LYS A 49 25.00 -9.16 13.04
C LYS A 49 23.46 -9.25 13.09
N GLN A 50 22.89 -9.19 14.29
CA GLN A 50 21.46 -9.30 14.47
C GLN A 50 20.71 -8.05 13.96
N LYS A 51 21.28 -6.85 14.15
CA LYS A 51 20.77 -5.59 13.59
C LYS A 51 20.70 -5.66 12.06
N LYS A 52 21.76 -6.12 11.42
CA LYS A 52 21.79 -6.33 9.95
C LYS A 52 20.69 -7.29 9.51
N LYS A 53 20.49 -8.38 10.24
CA LYS A 53 19.44 -9.38 9.92
C LYS A 53 18.02 -8.78 9.99
N VAL A 54 17.74 -7.99 11.03
CA VAL A 54 16.46 -7.28 11.15
C VAL A 54 16.28 -6.27 9.99
N ALA A 55 17.34 -5.51 9.65
CA ALA A 55 17.30 -4.57 8.54
C ALA A 55 17.00 -5.25 7.20
N LEU A 56 17.60 -6.42 6.92
CA LEU A 56 17.32 -7.20 5.71
C LEU A 56 15.86 -7.68 5.63
N TYR A 57 15.22 -8.01 6.75
CA TYR A 57 13.79 -8.33 6.74
C TYR A 57 12.94 -7.12 6.36
N HIS A 58 13.21 -5.94 6.92
CA HIS A 58 12.51 -4.70 6.55
C HIS A 58 12.73 -4.33 5.08
N GLU A 59 13.96 -4.44 4.61
CA GLU A 59 14.30 -4.19 3.21
C GLU A 59 13.56 -5.14 2.26
N LYS A 60 13.53 -6.43 2.57
CA LYS A 60 12.78 -7.42 1.78
C LYS A 60 11.29 -7.06 1.68
N ILE A 61 10.65 -6.73 2.80
CA ILE A 61 9.23 -6.33 2.82
C ILE A 61 9.02 -5.06 1.98
N LYS A 62 9.89 -4.06 2.14
CA LYS A 62 9.84 -2.82 1.36
C LYS A 62 9.96 -3.09 -0.15
N ASN A 63 10.91 -3.93 -0.54
CA ASN A 63 11.17 -4.23 -1.95
C ASN A 63 10.03 -5.04 -2.57
N GLN A 64 9.48 -6.03 -1.87
CA GLN A 64 8.30 -6.79 -2.33
C GLN A 64 7.07 -5.90 -2.52
N ARG A 65 6.82 -4.96 -1.57
CA ARG A 65 5.75 -3.97 -1.70
C ARG A 65 5.95 -3.08 -2.92
N LYS A 66 7.16 -2.55 -3.05
CA LYS A 66 7.51 -1.65 -4.16
C LYS A 66 7.36 -2.34 -5.51
N ASP A 67 7.83 -3.58 -5.65
CA ASP A 67 7.71 -4.37 -6.87
C ASP A 67 6.23 -4.60 -7.24
N PHE A 68 5.41 -5.02 -6.26
CA PHE A 68 3.97 -5.18 -6.46
C PHE A 68 3.29 -3.88 -6.93
N GLN A 69 3.57 -2.77 -6.25
CA GLN A 69 2.99 -1.46 -6.58
C GLN A 69 3.45 -0.98 -7.97
N HIS A 70 4.71 -1.22 -8.32
CA HIS A 70 5.22 -0.88 -9.66
C HIS A 70 4.54 -1.67 -10.77
N LYS A 71 4.33 -2.98 -10.57
CA LYS A 71 3.66 -3.84 -11.54
C LYS A 71 2.20 -3.44 -11.72
N LEU A 72 1.47 -3.29 -10.63
CA LEU A 72 0.07 -2.90 -10.68
C LEU A 72 -0.13 -1.50 -11.29
N SER A 73 0.66 -0.51 -10.87
CA SER A 73 0.56 0.84 -11.43
C SER A 73 1.01 0.92 -12.89
N HIS A 74 1.90 0.02 -13.32
CA HIS A 74 2.29 -0.08 -14.73
C HIS A 74 1.16 -0.65 -15.58
N SER A 75 0.58 -1.77 -15.18
CA SER A 75 -0.57 -2.36 -15.88
C SER A 75 -1.72 -1.37 -16.02
N LEU A 76 -2.10 -0.68 -14.93
CA LEU A 76 -3.16 0.32 -15.00
C LEU A 76 -2.83 1.50 -15.94
N ALA A 77 -1.58 1.94 -15.98
CA ALA A 77 -1.16 3.02 -16.88
C ALA A 77 -1.08 2.57 -18.34
N GLU A 78 -0.89 1.27 -18.61
CA GLU A 78 -1.00 0.72 -19.98
C GLU A 78 -2.46 0.60 -20.42
N ASP A 79 -3.32 0.02 -19.55
CA ASP A 79 -4.65 -0.43 -19.91
C ASP A 79 -5.69 0.71 -19.96
N TYR A 80 -5.46 1.83 -19.24
CA TYR A 80 -6.46 2.91 -19.09
C TYR A 80 -5.87 4.28 -19.44
N ASP A 81 -6.68 5.14 -20.08
CA ASP A 81 -6.32 6.54 -20.39
C ASP A 81 -6.60 7.48 -19.23
N ALA A 82 -7.56 7.13 -18.36
CA ALA A 82 -7.84 7.86 -17.14
C ALA A 82 -8.20 6.92 -16.00
N VAL A 83 -7.67 7.19 -14.80
CA VAL A 83 -7.98 6.44 -13.58
C VAL A 83 -8.57 7.39 -12.55
N CYS A 84 -9.83 7.18 -12.18
CA CYS A 84 -10.51 7.92 -11.13
C CYS A 84 -10.28 7.26 -9.77
N VAL A 85 -9.88 8.03 -8.76
CA VAL A 85 -9.61 7.56 -7.39
C VAL A 85 -10.27 8.49 -6.37
N GLU A 86 -10.64 7.97 -5.21
CA GLU A 86 -11.11 8.79 -4.10
C GLU A 86 -9.96 9.56 -3.44
N ASP A 87 -10.20 10.83 -3.06
CA ASP A 87 -9.28 11.61 -2.23
C ASP A 87 -9.45 11.26 -0.75
N LEU A 88 -8.83 10.19 -0.31
CA LEU A 88 -8.95 9.66 1.04
C LEU A 88 -7.98 10.30 2.03
N ASN A 89 -8.49 10.67 3.19
CA ASN A 89 -7.65 11.02 4.34
C ASN A 89 -7.11 9.73 5.00
N LEU A 90 -6.09 9.13 4.39
CA LEU A 90 -5.49 7.88 4.87
C LEU A 90 -4.97 7.98 6.32
N LYS A 91 -4.49 9.16 6.76
CA LYS A 91 -4.03 9.38 8.13
C LYS A 91 -5.21 9.32 9.12
N GLY A 92 -6.33 9.96 8.78
CA GLY A 92 -7.54 9.94 9.60
C GLY A 92 -8.13 8.52 9.70
N ILE A 93 -8.19 7.79 8.58
CA ILE A 93 -8.68 6.40 8.56
C ILE A 93 -7.75 5.48 9.38
N ALA A 94 -6.44 5.66 9.30
CA ALA A 94 -5.48 4.87 10.07
C ALA A 94 -5.62 5.06 11.59
N GLY A 95 -5.89 6.31 12.05
CA GLY A 95 -6.04 6.64 13.46
C GLY A 95 -7.42 6.29 14.03
N GLY A 96 -8.49 6.60 13.28
CA GLY A 96 -9.87 6.50 13.78
C GLY A 96 -10.42 5.08 13.87
N LEU A 97 -9.97 4.15 13.03
CA LEU A 97 -10.57 2.81 12.88
C LEU A 97 -9.61 1.66 13.23
N HIS A 98 -8.49 1.93 13.88
CA HIS A 98 -7.44 0.94 14.19
C HIS A 98 -6.90 0.15 12.98
N PHE A 99 -7.13 0.64 11.75
CA PHE A 99 -6.67 0.02 10.50
C PHE A 99 -5.24 0.41 10.09
N GLY A 100 -4.51 1.12 10.94
CA GLY A 100 -3.17 1.64 10.66
C GLY A 100 -2.20 0.59 10.09
N LYS A 101 -2.22 -0.64 10.63
CA LYS A 101 -1.37 -1.72 10.11
C LYS A 101 -1.70 -2.09 8.65
N GLY A 102 -2.96 -2.15 8.27
CA GLY A 102 -3.38 -2.49 6.91
C GLY A 102 -2.99 -1.41 5.92
N ILE A 103 -3.27 -0.14 6.26
CA ILE A 103 -2.95 1.01 5.42
C ILE A 103 -1.43 1.19 5.27
N GLN A 104 -0.67 0.99 6.35
CA GLN A 104 0.79 1.04 6.29
C GLN A 104 1.39 -0.16 5.55
N ASP A 105 0.77 -1.34 5.64
CA ASP A 105 1.26 -2.52 4.94
C ASP A 105 1.09 -2.39 3.43
N ASN A 106 -0.08 -2.00 2.93
CA ASN A 106 -0.30 -1.88 1.49
C ASN A 106 0.34 -0.63 0.86
N GLY A 107 0.53 0.46 1.64
CA GLY A 107 1.17 1.69 1.18
C GLY A 107 0.43 2.39 0.05
N TYR A 108 -0.91 2.46 0.13
CA TYR A 108 -1.78 3.00 -0.92
C TYR A 108 -1.39 4.39 -1.41
N GLY A 109 -0.97 5.29 -0.51
CA GLY A 109 -0.51 6.62 -0.91
C GLY A 109 0.73 6.58 -1.83
N GLN A 110 1.68 5.67 -1.56
CA GLN A 110 2.85 5.46 -2.43
C GLN A 110 2.42 4.89 -3.79
N PHE A 111 1.48 3.95 -3.79
CA PHE A 111 0.92 3.40 -5.01
C PHE A 111 0.26 4.47 -5.88
N LEU A 112 -0.56 5.36 -5.30
CA LEU A 112 -1.16 6.48 -6.05
C LEU A 112 -0.11 7.43 -6.63
N SER A 113 0.98 7.71 -5.91
CA SER A 113 2.07 8.51 -6.43
C SER A 113 2.74 7.82 -7.62
N MET A 114 2.95 6.49 -7.56
CA MET A 114 3.51 5.73 -8.68
C MET A 114 2.58 5.68 -9.88
N LEU A 115 1.29 5.55 -9.67
CA LEU A 115 0.29 5.55 -10.74
C LEU A 115 0.23 6.93 -11.39
N GLY A 116 0.23 8.01 -10.58
CA GLY A 116 0.14 9.37 -11.08
C GLY A 116 1.26 9.72 -12.06
N TYR A 117 2.53 9.55 -11.68
CA TYR A 117 3.62 9.91 -12.58
C TYR A 117 3.66 9.02 -13.84
N LYS A 118 3.26 7.74 -13.74
CA LYS A 118 3.25 6.84 -14.91
C LYS A 118 2.14 7.18 -15.91
N LEU A 119 0.99 7.64 -15.42
CA LEU A 119 -0.07 8.16 -16.28
C LEU A 119 0.37 9.47 -16.93
N GLU A 120 0.96 10.39 -16.17
CA GLU A 120 1.48 11.66 -16.66
C GLU A 120 2.55 11.47 -17.76
N GLU A 121 3.53 10.57 -17.57
CA GLU A 121 4.54 10.21 -18.56
C GLU A 121 3.94 9.69 -19.88
N ARG A 122 2.71 9.19 -19.87
CA ARG A 122 1.96 8.69 -21.03
C ARG A 122 0.93 9.67 -21.58
N GLY A 123 0.87 10.89 -21.03
CA GLY A 123 -0.17 11.88 -21.39
C GLY A 123 -1.57 11.48 -20.96
N LYS A 124 -1.69 10.62 -19.93
CA LYS A 124 -2.93 10.09 -19.37
C LYS A 124 -3.26 10.74 -18.02
N TYR A 125 -4.44 10.50 -17.45
CA TYR A 125 -4.96 11.25 -16.31
C TYR A 125 -5.19 10.42 -15.07
N LEU A 126 -4.71 10.92 -13.91
CA LEU A 126 -5.15 10.48 -12.59
C LEU A 126 -6.13 11.51 -12.03
N ILE A 127 -7.41 11.17 -11.95
CA ILE A 127 -8.49 12.05 -11.51
C ILE A 127 -8.83 11.73 -10.07
N LYS A 128 -8.70 12.70 -9.17
CA LYS A 128 -9.12 12.57 -7.77
C LYS A 128 -10.54 13.08 -7.62
N VAL A 129 -11.43 12.21 -7.19
CA VAL A 129 -12.82 12.55 -6.87
C VAL A 129 -12.86 13.14 -5.47
N ASP A 130 -13.63 14.21 -5.28
CA ASP A 130 -13.78 14.86 -3.97
C ASP A 130 -14.28 13.86 -2.92
N ARG A 131 -13.73 13.95 -1.70
CA ARG A 131 -14.06 13.02 -0.60
C ARG A 131 -15.50 13.11 -0.13
N TYR A 132 -16.19 14.22 -0.39
CA TYR A 132 -17.59 14.43 -0.04
C TYR A 132 -18.54 14.06 -1.16
N PHE A 133 -18.00 13.60 -2.30
CA PHE A 133 -18.83 13.11 -3.40
C PHE A 133 -19.61 11.88 -2.95
N ALA A 134 -20.94 11.97 -3.04
CA ALA A 134 -21.87 10.98 -2.48
C ALA A 134 -22.00 9.71 -3.35
N SER A 135 -20.89 9.09 -3.75
CA SER A 135 -20.84 7.95 -4.67
C SER A 135 -21.75 6.78 -4.28
N SER A 136 -21.91 6.52 -2.97
CA SER A 136 -22.77 5.45 -2.46
C SER A 136 -24.24 5.82 -2.34
N LYS A 137 -24.61 7.08 -2.54
CA LYS A 137 -25.99 7.58 -2.44
C LYS A 137 -26.62 7.91 -3.79
N ILE A 138 -25.81 7.88 -4.85
CA ILE A 138 -26.26 8.16 -6.21
C ILE A 138 -26.64 6.84 -6.89
N CYS A 139 -27.85 6.77 -7.42
CA CYS A 139 -28.27 5.61 -8.19
C CYS A 139 -27.46 5.51 -9.47
N SER A 140 -26.91 4.32 -9.76
CA SER A 140 -26.10 4.11 -10.98
C SER A 140 -26.94 4.13 -12.28
N VAL A 141 -28.29 4.14 -12.17
CA VAL A 141 -29.21 4.10 -13.31
C VAL A 141 -29.90 5.46 -13.56
N CYS A 142 -30.24 6.18 -12.48
CA CYS A 142 -31.03 7.42 -12.63
C CYS A 142 -30.39 8.68 -12.02
N GLY A 143 -29.20 8.56 -11.38
CA GLY A 143 -28.53 9.68 -10.75
C GLY A 143 -29.03 9.99 -9.34
#